data_68ef2fbcc1d3f0863264927ec9adce81
#
_entry.id   68ef2fbcc1d3f0863264927ec9adce81
#
_cell.length_a   1.000
_cell.length_b   1.000
_cell.length_c   1.000
_cell.angle_alpha   90.00
_cell.angle_beta   90.00
_cell.angle_gamma   90.00
#
_symmetry.space_group_name_H-M   'P 1'
#
loop_
_entity.id
_entity.type
_entity.pdbx_description
1 polymer ?
#
loop_
_entity_poly.entity_id
_entity_poly.type
_entity_poly.pdbx_seq_one_letter_code
_entity_poly.pdbx_strand_id
1 'polypeptide(L)'
;MKIKYYGDKIEKSTRAISLCGPTPRNNKVTSWRKEALNILQNINYDGIVYVPELKDETPVFKTKDEQVSWERDCYMNSNVLLFWVPRKFPSMLGLTTNVEFGYWL
;
A
#
# COMPACT_ATOMS: atom_id res chain seq x y z
N MET A 1 -3.57 7.36 -14.23
CA MET A 1 -3.25 6.88 -12.88
C MET A 1 -1.74 6.62 -12.80
N LYS A 2 -1.09 7.18 -11.78
CA LYS A 2 0.31 6.87 -11.47
C LYS A 2 0.38 5.90 -10.31
N ILE A 3 1.12 4.82 -10.47
CA ILE A 3 1.31 3.83 -9.41
C ILE A 3 2.70 3.99 -8.82
N LYS A 4 2.77 4.15 -7.50
CA LYS A 4 4.03 4.30 -6.76
C LYS A 4 4.24 3.09 -5.86
N TYR A 5 5.33 2.39 -6.07
CA TYR A 5 5.73 1.23 -5.26
C TYR A 5 6.77 1.63 -4.22
N TYR A 6 7.20 0.70 -3.38
CA TYR A 6 8.23 0.94 -2.38
C TYR A 6 9.44 1.66 -2.98
N GLY A 7 9.84 2.76 -2.33
CA GLY A 7 11.00 3.53 -2.71
C GLY A 7 10.77 4.54 -3.82
N ASP A 8 9.63 4.53 -4.49
CA ASP A 8 9.33 5.53 -5.50
C ASP A 8 9.15 6.91 -4.85
N LYS A 9 9.49 7.96 -5.60
CA LYS A 9 9.38 9.32 -5.11
C LYS A 9 7.94 9.67 -4.78
N ILE A 10 7.73 10.22 -3.59
CA ILE A 10 6.43 10.71 -3.15
C ILE A 10 6.20 12.09 -3.76
N GLU A 11 5.07 12.27 -4.41
CA GLU A 11 4.69 13.52 -5.05
C GLU A 11 3.47 14.11 -4.36
N LYS A 12 3.45 15.43 -4.21
CA LYS A 12 2.26 16.12 -3.73
C LYS A 12 1.20 16.10 -4.83
N SER A 13 -0.01 15.72 -4.49
CA SER A 13 -1.12 15.66 -5.42
C SER A 13 -2.42 15.95 -4.68
N THR A 14 -3.39 16.49 -5.40
CA THR A 14 -4.75 16.68 -4.89
C THR A 14 -5.57 15.40 -4.97
N ARG A 15 -5.03 14.35 -5.60
CA ARG A 15 -5.70 13.06 -5.77
C ARG A 15 -4.70 11.94 -5.54
N ALA A 16 -4.66 11.43 -4.32
CA ALA A 16 -3.79 10.31 -3.98
C ALA A 16 -4.50 9.36 -3.03
N ILE A 17 -4.34 8.07 -3.29
CA ILE A 17 -4.88 6.99 -2.48
C ILE A 17 -3.71 6.11 -2.03
N SER A 18 -3.66 5.78 -0.75
CA SER A 18 -2.76 4.74 -0.24
C SER A 18 -3.56 3.47 0.00
N LEU A 19 -3.06 2.35 -0.52
CA LEU A 19 -3.68 1.04 -0.34
C LEU A 19 -3.10 0.38 0.91
N CYS A 20 -3.82 0.49 2.01
CA CYS A 20 -3.39 0.00 3.32
C CYS A 20 -3.99 -1.38 3.60
N GLY A 21 -3.16 -2.31 4.01
CA GLY A 21 -3.62 -3.66 4.31
C GLY A 21 -2.47 -4.65 4.36
N PRO A 22 -2.75 -5.90 4.72
CA PRO A 22 -1.70 -6.90 4.80
C PRO A 22 -1.11 -7.23 3.43
N THR A 23 0.20 -7.47 3.42
CA THR A 23 0.92 -7.92 2.24
C THR A 23 1.19 -9.42 2.39
N PRO A 24 0.93 -10.24 1.35
CA PRO A 24 1.25 -11.66 1.40
C PRO A 24 2.73 -11.89 1.68
N ARG A 25 3.02 -12.83 2.58
CA ARG A 25 4.40 -13.14 2.98
C ARG A 25 5.06 -14.20 2.09
N ASN A 26 4.29 -14.80 1.19
CA ASN A 26 4.79 -15.82 0.27
C ASN A 26 4.07 -15.72 -1.08
N ASN A 27 4.62 -16.42 -2.08
CA ASN A 27 4.10 -16.37 -3.45
C ASN A 27 2.82 -17.18 -3.66
N LYS A 28 2.33 -17.88 -2.64
CA LYS A 28 1.12 -18.71 -2.75
C LYS A 28 -0.16 -17.90 -2.68
N VAL A 29 -0.08 -16.66 -2.21
CA VAL A 29 -1.23 -15.76 -2.07
C VAL A 29 -1.00 -14.54 -2.95
N THR A 30 -1.94 -14.29 -3.86
CA THR A 30 -1.90 -13.08 -4.69
C THR A 30 -2.28 -11.87 -3.86
N SER A 31 -1.53 -10.78 -4.00
CA SER A 31 -1.85 -9.54 -3.31
C SER A 31 -3.21 -8.99 -3.77
N TRP A 32 -4.04 -8.60 -2.83
CA TRP A 32 -5.33 -7.96 -3.09
C TRP A 32 -5.17 -6.63 -3.83
N ARG A 33 -3.99 -6.02 -3.75
CA ARG A 33 -3.73 -4.73 -4.37
C ARG A 33 -3.73 -4.78 -5.89
N LYS A 34 -3.43 -5.92 -6.47
CA LYS A 34 -3.53 -6.10 -7.93
C LYS A 34 -4.95 -5.89 -8.42
N GLU A 35 -5.91 -6.49 -7.75
CA GLU A 35 -7.32 -6.33 -8.09
C GLU A 35 -7.79 -4.90 -7.84
N ALA A 36 -7.36 -4.30 -6.73
CA ALA A 36 -7.68 -2.91 -6.42
C ALA A 36 -7.17 -1.96 -7.51
N LEU A 37 -5.95 -2.17 -8.00
CA LEU A 37 -5.41 -1.37 -9.10
C LEU A 37 -6.20 -1.56 -10.39
N ASN A 38 -6.61 -2.78 -10.70
CA ASN A 38 -7.44 -3.05 -11.88
C ASN A 38 -8.79 -2.33 -11.79
N ILE A 39 -9.42 -2.35 -10.63
CA ILE A 39 -10.70 -1.66 -10.42
C ILE A 39 -10.52 -0.14 -10.59
N LEU A 40 -9.49 0.42 -9.97
CA LEU A 40 -9.22 1.85 -10.09
C LEU A 40 -8.96 2.26 -11.54
N GLN A 41 -8.25 1.45 -12.29
CA GLN A 41 -8.00 1.71 -13.71
C GLN A 41 -9.28 1.62 -14.52
N ASN A 42 -10.13 0.64 -14.24
CA ASN A 42 -11.40 0.45 -14.96
C ASN A 42 -12.38 1.60 -14.74
N ILE A 43 -12.35 2.23 -13.57
CA ILE A 43 -13.19 3.42 -13.31
C ILE A 43 -12.51 4.72 -13.72
N ASN A 44 -11.40 4.65 -14.42
CA ASN A 44 -10.62 5.80 -14.90
C ASN A 44 -10.17 6.73 -13.77
N TYR A 45 -9.71 6.16 -12.66
CA TYR A 45 -9.15 6.98 -11.56
C TYR A 45 -7.96 7.79 -12.08
N ASP A 46 -8.01 9.10 -11.88
CA ASP A 46 -6.98 10.04 -12.31
C ASP A 46 -6.25 10.60 -11.10
N GLY A 47 -5.19 9.93 -10.68
CA GLY A 47 -4.42 10.35 -9.53
C GLY A 47 -3.26 9.40 -9.25
N ILE A 48 -2.72 9.51 -8.05
CA ILE A 48 -1.62 8.68 -7.57
C ILE A 48 -2.17 7.57 -6.69
N VAL A 49 -1.62 6.37 -6.85
CA VAL A 49 -1.91 5.24 -5.96
C VAL A 49 -0.58 4.77 -5.37
N TYR A 50 -0.48 4.85 -4.05
CA TYR A 50 0.68 4.34 -3.32
C TYR A 50 0.46 2.88 -2.93
N VAL A 51 1.36 2.02 -3.37
CA VAL A 51 1.30 0.58 -3.15
C VAL A 51 2.51 0.19 -2.28
N PRO A 52 2.31 -0.11 -0.99
CA PRO A 52 3.40 -0.48 -0.09
C PRO A 52 3.85 -1.92 -0.33
N GLU A 53 4.33 -2.18 -1.52
CA GLU A 53 4.88 -3.46 -1.95
C GLU A 53 6.06 -3.23 -2.88
N LEU A 54 6.93 -4.21 -3.01
CA LEU A 54 8.00 -4.17 -4.00
C LEU A 54 7.40 -4.31 -5.41
N LYS A 55 7.87 -3.49 -6.32
CA LYS A 55 7.45 -3.57 -7.72
C LYS A 55 7.91 -4.88 -8.34
N ASP A 56 9.13 -5.26 -8.03
CA ASP A 56 9.70 -6.56 -8.32
C ASP A 56 10.25 -7.11 -6.99
N GLU A 57 10.90 -8.24 -7.00
CA GLU A 57 11.40 -8.87 -5.78
C GLU A 57 12.70 -8.25 -5.25
N THR A 58 13.20 -7.19 -5.88
CA THR A 58 14.45 -6.55 -5.48
C THR A 58 14.22 -5.66 -4.25
N PRO A 59 14.90 -5.91 -3.12
CA PRO A 59 14.78 -5.07 -1.94
C PRO A 59 15.17 -3.62 -2.22
N VAL A 60 14.38 -2.67 -1.73
CA VAL A 60 14.59 -1.23 -1.92
C VAL A 60 15.11 -0.57 -0.65
N PHE A 61 14.60 -1.00 0.50
CA PHE A 61 14.98 -0.43 1.79
C PHE A 61 16.05 -1.28 2.47
N LYS A 62 17.01 -0.62 3.13
CA LYS A 62 18.05 -1.30 3.90
C LYS A 62 17.56 -1.70 5.28
N THR A 63 16.62 -0.93 5.86
CA THR A 63 16.10 -1.16 7.20
C THR A 63 14.59 -1.10 7.20
N LYS A 64 14.00 -1.69 8.24
CA LYS A 64 12.56 -1.59 8.48
C LYS A 64 12.12 -0.16 8.77
N ASP A 65 12.98 0.62 9.41
CA ASP A 65 12.67 2.02 9.71
C ASP A 65 12.52 2.86 8.44
N GLU A 66 13.35 2.61 7.43
CA GLU A 66 13.21 3.28 6.13
C GLU A 66 11.87 2.93 5.47
N GLN A 67 11.46 1.67 5.54
CA GLN A 67 10.20 1.21 4.99
C GLN A 67 9.01 1.90 5.70
N VAL A 68 9.02 1.90 7.03
CA VAL A 68 7.96 2.52 7.83
C VAL A 68 7.88 4.03 7.57
N SER A 69 9.03 4.68 7.46
CA SER A 69 9.10 6.11 7.16
C SER A 69 8.49 6.42 5.79
N TRP A 70 8.79 5.62 4.78
CA TRP A 70 8.22 5.77 3.45
C TRP A 70 6.70 5.58 3.46
N GLU A 71 6.23 4.55 4.14
CA GLU A 71 4.78 4.30 4.26
C GLU A 71 4.07 5.48 4.94
N ARG A 72 4.65 6.00 6.01
CA ARG A 72 4.09 7.16 6.71
C ARG A 72 4.00 8.38 5.79
N ASP A 73 5.05 8.64 5.02
CA ASP A 73 5.07 9.76 4.08
C ASP A 73 4.00 9.61 3.00
N CYS A 74 3.76 8.38 2.52
CA CYS A 74 2.67 8.10 1.60
C CYS A 74 1.32 8.43 2.23
N TYR A 75 1.10 7.98 3.46
CA TYR A 75 -0.18 8.21 4.15
C TYR A 75 -0.44 9.69 4.39
N MET A 76 0.60 10.44 4.77
CA MET A 76 0.48 11.88 4.99
C MET A 76 0.25 12.67 3.70
N ASN A 77 0.62 12.12 2.56
CA ASN A 77 0.44 12.75 1.25
C ASN A 77 -0.75 12.18 0.47
N SER A 78 -1.58 11.38 1.10
CA SER A 78 -2.77 10.80 0.48
C SER A 78 -4.03 11.51 0.96
N ASN A 79 -5.00 11.62 0.05
CA ASN A 79 -6.32 12.15 0.35
C ASN A 79 -7.24 11.06 0.92
N VAL A 80 -6.97 9.80 0.55
CA VAL A 80 -7.75 8.64 0.98
C VAL A 80 -6.79 7.54 1.43
N LEU A 81 -7.05 6.98 2.60
CA LEU A 81 -6.40 5.76 3.06
C LEU A 81 -7.42 4.63 2.94
N LEU A 82 -7.20 3.76 1.98
CA LEU A 82 -8.10 2.64 1.75
C LEU A 82 -7.56 1.42 2.49
N PHE A 83 -8.30 0.99 3.51
CA PHE A 83 -7.95 -0.17 4.32
C PHE A 83 -8.74 -1.38 3.87
N TRP A 84 -8.04 -2.40 3.42
CA TRP A 84 -8.61 -3.70 3.12
C TRP A 84 -7.87 -4.75 3.93
N VAL A 85 -8.60 -5.55 4.69
CA VAL A 85 -7.99 -6.51 5.61
C VAL A 85 -8.54 -7.91 5.36
N PRO A 86 -8.12 -8.54 4.25
CA PRO A 86 -8.52 -9.93 3.96
C PRO A 86 -7.71 -10.88 4.84
N ARG A 87 -8.13 -11.06 6.09
CA ARG A 87 -7.43 -11.93 7.01
C ARG A 87 -7.56 -13.38 6.61
N LYS A 88 -6.41 -14.05 6.54
CA LYS A 88 -6.35 -15.48 6.30
C LYS A 88 -5.37 -16.08 7.30
N PHE A 89 -5.89 -16.92 8.17
CA PHE A 89 -5.09 -17.52 9.23
C PHE A 89 -4.37 -18.77 8.71
N PRO A 90 -3.04 -18.94 8.95
CA PRO A 90 -2.13 -18.02 9.64
C PRO A 90 -1.39 -17.07 8.71
N SER A 91 -1.65 -17.08 7.39
CA SER A 91 -0.83 -16.41 6.38
C SER A 91 -0.99 -14.89 6.33
N MET A 92 -2.15 -14.34 6.70
CA MET A 92 -2.39 -12.90 6.73
C MET A 92 -3.24 -12.52 7.93
N LEU A 93 -2.62 -12.07 9.01
CA LEU A 93 -3.33 -11.66 10.22
C LEU A 93 -3.73 -10.20 10.22
N GLY A 94 -2.98 -9.35 9.51
CA GLY A 94 -3.27 -7.94 9.43
C GLY A 94 -3.02 -7.17 10.73
N LEU A 95 -2.09 -7.63 11.57
CA LEU A 95 -1.83 -7.01 12.88
C LEU A 95 -1.31 -5.59 12.74
N THR A 96 -0.33 -5.37 11.87
CA THR A 96 0.21 -4.03 11.60
C THR A 96 -0.86 -3.11 11.02
N THR A 97 -1.71 -3.63 10.13
CA THR A 97 -2.81 -2.88 9.54
C THR A 97 -3.82 -2.42 10.60
N ASN A 98 -4.09 -3.25 11.60
CA ASN A 98 -4.97 -2.86 12.71
C ASN A 98 -4.41 -1.65 13.47
N VAL A 99 -3.10 -1.63 13.73
CA VAL A 99 -2.44 -0.51 14.40
C VAL A 99 -2.51 0.75 13.54
N GLU A 100 -2.20 0.63 12.26
CA GLU A 100 -2.26 1.75 11.31
C GLU A 100 -3.68 2.33 11.22
N PHE A 101 -4.69 1.47 11.10
CA PHE A 101 -6.08 1.91 11.05
C PHE A 101 -6.45 2.73 12.28
N GLY A 102 -6.09 2.24 13.48
CA GLY A 102 -6.36 2.96 14.72
C GLY A 102 -5.63 4.29 14.81
N TYR A 103 -4.38 4.34 14.33
CA TYR A 103 -3.56 5.55 14.37
C TYR A 103 -4.10 6.65 13.44
N TRP A 104 -4.59 6.28 12.26
CA TRP A 104 -5.00 7.24 11.23
C TRP A 104 -6.50 7.58 11.23
N LEU A 105 -7.25 7.05 12.17
CA LEU A 105 -8.68 7.38 12.31
C LEU A 105 -8.88 8.90 12.67
#